data_6ec0631729edfed4ed88700783cb081c
#
_entry.id   6ec0631729edfed4ed88700783cb081c
#
_cell.length_a   1.000
_cell.length_b   1.000
_cell.length_c   1.000
_cell.angle_alpha   90.00
_cell.angle_beta   90.00
_cell.angle_gamma   90.00
#
_symmetry.space_group_name_H-M   'P 1'
#
loop_
_entity.id
_entity.type
_entity.pdbx_description
1 polymer ?
#
loop_
_entity_poly.entity_id
_entity_poly.type
_entity_poly.pdbx_seq_one_letter_code
_entity_poly.pdbx_strand_id
1 'polypeptide(L)'
;MFNEICIYEAKIEKQDEIEALMKEVVEFYLSQPGVIDVKYIKRTHRQKDFNAVKAGEPPIRLTRQIGKVTYMLYLVVEDEQAHADLYKPALEKFYKRWNRCLTTMPKILLGENIV
;
A
#
# COMPACT_ATOMS: atom_id res chain seq x y z
N MET A 1 14.13 4.95 12.50
CA MET A 1 12.75 4.66 12.10
C MET A 1 12.71 3.40 11.25
N PHE A 2 11.66 2.63 11.38
CA PHE A 2 11.46 1.40 10.63
C PHE A 2 10.33 1.58 9.62
N ASN A 3 10.53 1.12 8.38
CA ASN A 3 9.61 1.39 7.28
C ASN A 3 9.10 0.11 6.66
N GLU A 4 7.86 0.16 6.20
CA GLU A 4 7.30 -0.88 5.34
C GLU A 4 6.76 -0.26 4.07
N ILE A 5 7.07 -0.89 2.95
CA ILE A 5 6.38 -0.67 1.68
C ILE A 5 5.72 -1.99 1.31
N CYS A 6 4.44 -1.96 1.04
CA CYS A 6 3.70 -3.15 0.68
C CYS A 6 2.93 -2.89 -0.61
N ILE A 7 3.10 -3.77 -1.60
CA ILE A 7 2.42 -3.64 -2.89
C ILE A 7 1.29 -4.67 -2.95
N TYR A 8 0.08 -4.18 -3.18
CA TYR A 8 -1.14 -4.98 -3.27
C TYR A 8 -1.68 -4.98 -4.69
N GLU A 9 -2.13 -6.14 -5.14
CA GLU A 9 -2.90 -6.26 -6.37
C GLU A 9 -4.31 -6.71 -6.02
N ALA A 10 -5.30 -5.86 -6.30
CA ALA A 10 -6.69 -6.12 -5.97
C ALA A 10 -7.50 -6.48 -7.21
N LYS A 11 -8.52 -7.30 -7.03
CA LYS A 11 -9.53 -7.58 -8.06
C LYS A 11 -10.23 -6.26 -8.42
N ILE A 12 -10.39 -6.00 -9.71
CA ILE A 12 -10.98 -4.74 -10.17
C ILE A 12 -12.42 -4.55 -9.64
N GLU A 13 -13.19 -5.62 -9.55
CA GLU A 13 -14.56 -5.57 -9.02
C GLU A 13 -14.61 -5.35 -7.51
N LYS A 14 -13.48 -5.44 -6.82
CA LYS A 14 -13.35 -5.21 -5.37
C LYS A 14 -12.73 -3.85 -5.03
N GLN A 15 -12.58 -2.98 -6.01
CA GLN A 15 -11.90 -1.68 -5.82
C GLN A 15 -12.53 -0.85 -4.72
N ASP A 16 -13.85 -0.70 -4.72
CA ASP A 16 -14.53 0.09 -3.69
C ASP A 16 -14.41 -0.54 -2.31
N GLU A 17 -14.51 -1.86 -2.24
CA GLU A 17 -14.39 -2.60 -0.97
C GLU A 17 -12.98 -2.47 -0.38
N ILE A 18 -11.94 -2.61 -1.20
CA ILE A 18 -10.56 -2.51 -0.69
C ILE A 18 -10.21 -1.08 -0.30
N GLU A 19 -10.70 -0.08 -1.01
CA GLU A 19 -10.43 1.32 -0.64
C GLU A 19 -11.14 1.71 0.65
N ALA A 20 -12.34 1.18 0.90
CA ALA A 20 -13.01 1.33 2.18
C ALA A 20 -12.23 0.64 3.31
N LEU A 21 -11.73 -0.56 3.05
CA LEU A 21 -10.89 -1.28 4.01
C LEU A 21 -9.61 -0.51 4.33
N MET A 22 -8.95 0.07 3.32
CA MET A 22 -7.73 0.86 3.51
C MET A 22 -7.96 2.05 4.43
N LYS A 23 -9.11 2.72 4.33
CA LYS A 23 -9.47 3.82 5.25
C LYS A 23 -9.56 3.33 6.69
N GLU A 24 -10.19 2.20 6.92
CA GLU A 24 -10.28 1.60 8.27
C GLU A 24 -8.92 1.21 8.80
N VAL A 25 -8.06 0.63 7.95
CA VAL A 25 -6.71 0.22 8.32
C VAL A 25 -5.87 1.44 8.72
N VAL A 26 -5.93 2.54 7.95
CA VAL A 26 -5.22 3.78 8.28
C VAL A 26 -5.68 4.32 9.63
N GLU A 27 -6.98 4.38 9.87
CA GLU A 27 -7.53 4.84 11.16
C GLU A 27 -7.04 3.96 12.32
N PHE A 28 -7.06 2.66 12.13
CA PHE A 28 -6.58 1.70 13.13
C PHE A 28 -5.08 1.90 13.40
N TYR A 29 -4.27 1.99 12.34
CA TYR A 29 -2.83 2.16 12.49
C TYR A 29 -2.47 3.47 13.20
N LEU A 30 -3.13 4.56 12.85
CA LEU A 30 -2.88 5.86 13.48
C LEU A 30 -3.26 5.88 14.97
N SER A 31 -4.14 4.99 15.40
CA SER A 31 -4.51 4.86 16.81
C SER A 31 -3.51 4.04 17.63
N GLN A 32 -2.54 3.39 16.99
CA GLN A 32 -1.60 2.49 17.66
C GLN A 32 -0.32 3.22 18.08
N PRO A 33 0.26 2.82 19.24
CA PRO A 33 1.54 3.41 19.68
C PRO A 33 2.65 3.12 18.67
N GLY A 34 3.56 4.07 18.50
CA GLY A 34 4.75 3.91 17.67
C GLY A 34 4.54 4.11 16.18
N VAL A 35 3.32 4.35 15.72
CA VAL A 35 3.06 4.68 14.31
C VAL A 35 3.36 6.15 14.07
N ILE A 36 4.24 6.43 13.10
CA ILE A 36 4.68 7.78 12.76
C ILE A 36 3.91 8.30 11.54
N ASP A 37 3.79 7.48 10.50
CA ASP A 37 3.09 7.84 9.26
C ASP A 37 2.53 6.60 8.60
N VAL A 38 1.38 6.75 7.95
CA VAL A 38 0.75 5.67 7.18
C VAL A 38 -0.08 6.27 6.07
N LYS A 39 0.08 5.72 4.86
CA LYS A 39 -0.74 6.11 3.72
C LYS A 39 -0.84 4.98 2.71
N TYR A 40 -1.93 4.99 1.95
CA TYR A 40 -2.09 4.14 0.79
C TYR A 40 -2.05 4.98 -0.47
N ILE A 41 -1.37 4.46 -1.49
CA ILE A 41 -1.23 5.10 -2.79
C ILE A 41 -1.83 4.16 -3.83
N LYS A 42 -2.67 4.70 -4.70
CA LYS A 42 -3.23 3.96 -5.83
C LYS A 42 -2.41 4.26 -7.08
N ARG A 43 -2.06 3.23 -7.82
CA ARG A 43 -1.41 3.43 -9.11
C ARG A 43 -2.41 4.05 -10.08
N THR A 44 -2.10 5.25 -10.56
CA THR A 44 -2.95 6.01 -11.48
C THR A 44 -2.26 6.34 -12.79
N HIS A 45 -0.96 6.12 -12.89
CA HIS A 45 -0.14 6.49 -14.03
C HIS A 45 0.84 5.38 -14.38
N ARG A 46 1.36 5.41 -15.59
CA ARG A 46 2.52 4.63 -16.00
C ARG A 46 3.60 5.55 -16.54
N GLN A 47 4.85 5.11 -16.43
CA GLN A 47 5.97 5.80 -17.00
C GLN A 47 5.95 5.66 -18.53
N LYS A 48 6.33 6.70 -19.24
CA LYS A 48 6.54 6.65 -20.69
C LYS A 48 7.85 5.94 -21.02
N ASP A 49 8.15 5.77 -22.32
CA ASP A 49 9.42 5.22 -22.74
C ASP A 49 10.59 6.12 -22.35
N PHE A 50 11.81 5.57 -22.44
CA PHE A 50 13.02 6.26 -22.00
C PHE A 50 13.27 7.59 -22.74
N ASN A 51 13.00 7.64 -24.03
CA ASN A 51 13.22 8.87 -24.81
C ASN A 51 12.27 9.98 -24.38
N ALA A 52 11.00 9.65 -24.13
CA ALA A 52 10.02 10.60 -23.65
C ALA A 52 10.40 11.11 -22.24
N VAL A 53 10.85 10.23 -21.36
CA VAL A 53 11.31 10.60 -20.02
C VAL A 53 12.50 11.54 -20.10
N LYS A 54 13.48 11.26 -20.97
CA LYS A 54 14.63 12.13 -21.20
C LYS A 54 14.22 13.51 -21.71
N ALA A 55 13.16 13.57 -22.48
CA ALA A 55 12.62 14.84 -23.00
C ALA A 55 11.80 15.61 -21.95
N GLY A 56 11.66 15.10 -20.74
CA GLY A 56 10.92 15.76 -19.67
C GLY A 56 9.41 15.63 -19.78
N GLU A 57 8.91 14.65 -20.51
CA GLU A 57 7.48 14.43 -20.64
C GLU A 57 6.90 13.77 -19.38
N PRO A 58 5.70 14.18 -18.94
CA PRO A 58 5.08 13.63 -17.74
C PRO A 58 4.59 12.20 -17.96
N PRO A 59 4.38 11.44 -16.86
CA PRO A 59 3.76 10.11 -16.94
C PRO A 59 2.37 10.17 -17.59
N ILE A 60 1.94 9.03 -18.13
CA ILE A 60 0.62 8.91 -18.75
C ILE A 60 -0.38 8.42 -17.69
N ARG A 61 -1.51 9.13 -17.57
CA ARG A 61 -2.63 8.65 -16.74
C ARG A 61 -3.22 7.39 -17.34
N LEU A 62 -3.44 6.38 -16.49
CA LEU A 62 -4.14 5.17 -16.88
C LEU A 62 -5.62 5.50 -17.11
N THR A 63 -6.10 5.26 -18.32
CA THR A 63 -7.51 5.48 -18.67
C THR A 63 -8.35 4.23 -18.49
N ARG A 64 -7.69 3.07 -18.40
CA ARG A 64 -8.34 1.78 -18.28
C ARG A 64 -7.48 0.83 -17.47
N GLN A 65 -8.10 0.16 -16.51
CA GLN A 65 -7.46 -0.90 -15.74
C GLN A 65 -8.17 -2.22 -16.07
N ILE A 66 -7.39 -3.25 -16.39
CA ILE A 66 -7.90 -4.55 -16.78
C ILE A 66 -7.46 -5.59 -15.77
N GLY A 67 -8.44 -6.29 -15.19
CA GLY A 67 -8.20 -7.41 -14.30
C GLY A 67 -7.85 -7.04 -12.87
N LYS A 68 -6.95 -6.08 -12.66
CA LYS A 68 -6.47 -5.72 -11.32
C LYS A 68 -6.17 -4.24 -11.17
N VAL A 69 -6.20 -3.78 -9.92
CA VAL A 69 -5.78 -2.44 -9.50
C VAL A 69 -4.61 -2.58 -8.53
N THR A 70 -3.58 -1.77 -8.70
CA THR A 70 -2.37 -1.82 -7.86
C THR A 70 -2.37 -0.69 -6.84
N TYR A 71 -2.05 -1.04 -5.60
CA TYR A 71 -1.92 -0.10 -4.48
C TYR A 71 -0.59 -0.30 -3.78
N MET A 72 -0.16 0.73 -3.06
CA MET A 72 1.03 0.67 -2.22
C MET A 72 0.71 1.21 -0.84
N LEU A 73 1.11 0.46 0.20
CA LEU A 73 1.17 0.96 1.57
C LEU A 73 2.55 1.57 1.80
N TYR A 74 2.56 2.75 2.40
CA TYR A 74 3.76 3.34 3.00
C TYR A 74 3.50 3.49 4.49
N LEU A 75 4.28 2.78 5.31
CA LEU A 75 4.13 2.76 6.76
C LEU A 75 5.48 3.07 7.42
N VAL A 76 5.48 4.02 8.34
CA VAL A 76 6.65 4.36 9.16
C VAL A 76 6.29 4.16 10.62
N VAL A 77 7.10 3.39 11.33
CA VAL A 77 6.97 3.13 12.77
C VAL A 77 8.29 3.44 13.47
N GLU A 78 8.26 3.54 14.81
CA GLU A 78 9.45 3.89 15.59
C GLU A 78 10.56 2.83 15.48
N ASP A 79 10.19 1.54 15.54
CA ASP A 79 11.14 0.43 15.51
C ASP A 79 10.45 -0.89 15.10
N GLU A 80 11.23 -1.96 15.01
CA GLU A 80 10.71 -3.27 14.61
C GLU A 80 9.66 -3.80 15.58
N GLN A 81 9.80 -3.53 16.86
CA GLN A 81 8.84 -4.01 17.86
C GLN A 81 7.49 -3.32 17.68
N ALA A 82 7.48 -2.02 17.39
CA ALA A 82 6.24 -1.29 17.10
C ALA A 82 5.54 -1.88 15.86
N HIS A 83 6.31 -2.29 14.86
CA HIS A 83 5.78 -2.98 13.68
C HIS A 83 5.13 -4.32 14.04
N ALA A 84 5.81 -5.13 14.84
CA ALA A 84 5.28 -6.42 15.27
C ALA A 84 4.00 -6.27 16.11
N ASP A 85 4.01 -5.32 17.05
CA ASP A 85 2.87 -5.05 17.92
C ASP A 85 1.64 -4.55 17.14
N LEU A 86 1.88 -3.83 16.07
CA LEU A 86 0.83 -3.34 15.18
C LEU A 86 0.22 -4.48 14.36
N TYR A 87 1.05 -5.34 13.80
CA TYR A 87 0.60 -6.36 12.85
C TYR A 87 -0.25 -7.45 13.48
N LYS A 88 0.02 -7.83 14.72
CA LYS A 88 -0.74 -8.89 15.38
C LYS A 88 -2.24 -8.56 15.43
N PRO A 89 -2.68 -7.45 16.02
CA PRO A 89 -4.10 -7.11 16.02
C PRO A 89 -4.64 -6.76 14.63
N ALA A 90 -3.82 -6.20 13.75
CA ALA A 90 -4.24 -5.85 12.40
C ALA A 90 -4.61 -7.08 11.59
N LEU A 91 -3.81 -8.16 11.67
CA LEU A 91 -4.11 -9.41 10.99
C LEU A 91 -5.39 -10.04 11.54
N GLU A 92 -5.56 -10.06 12.84
CA GLU A 92 -6.78 -10.59 13.47
C GLU A 92 -8.03 -9.85 12.97
N LYS A 93 -7.91 -8.53 12.81
CA LYS A 93 -9.04 -7.67 12.46
C LYS A 93 -9.35 -7.65 10.96
N PHE A 94 -8.34 -7.66 10.10
CA PHE A 94 -8.51 -7.35 8.68
C PHE A 94 -8.17 -8.48 7.70
N TYR A 95 -7.51 -9.54 8.13
CA TYR A 95 -6.96 -10.56 7.25
C TYR A 95 -7.97 -11.15 6.25
N LYS A 96 -9.14 -11.54 6.72
CA LYS A 96 -10.16 -12.15 5.86
C LYS A 96 -10.66 -11.18 4.79
N ARG A 97 -10.77 -9.91 5.14
CA ARG A 97 -11.24 -8.87 4.21
C ARG A 97 -10.19 -8.59 3.14
N TRP A 98 -8.91 -8.57 3.51
CA TRP A 98 -7.82 -8.48 2.54
C TRP A 98 -7.89 -9.62 1.54
N ASN A 99 -8.02 -10.84 2.00
CA ASN A 99 -8.03 -12.03 1.16
C ASN A 99 -9.17 -12.04 0.14
N ARG A 100 -10.31 -11.46 0.48
CA ARG A 100 -11.42 -11.36 -0.47
C ARG A 100 -11.12 -10.42 -1.64
N CYS A 101 -10.29 -9.43 -1.41
CA CYS A 101 -10.02 -8.37 -2.39
C CYS A 101 -8.78 -8.63 -3.25
N LEU A 102 -7.81 -9.35 -2.74
CA LEU A 102 -6.50 -9.50 -3.38
C LEU A 102 -6.48 -10.60 -4.43
N THR A 103 -5.72 -10.38 -5.50
CA THR A 103 -5.47 -11.39 -6.55
C THR A 103 -4.33 -12.32 -6.20
N THR A 104 -3.39 -11.85 -5.37
CA THR A 104 -2.18 -12.57 -4.97
C THR A 104 -1.71 -12.06 -3.61
N MET A 105 -0.74 -12.73 -3.03
CA MET A 105 -0.12 -12.26 -1.79
C MET A 105 0.59 -10.93 -2.03
N PRO A 106 0.46 -9.97 -1.09
CA PRO A 106 1.19 -8.71 -1.19
C PRO A 106 2.70 -8.92 -1.16
N LYS A 107 3.42 -8.02 -1.81
CA LYS A 107 4.88 -7.97 -1.75
C LYS A 107 5.27 -6.94 -0.70
N ILE A 108 6.06 -7.37 0.27
CA ILE A 108 6.44 -6.54 1.42
C ILE A 108 7.94 -6.28 1.39
N LEU A 109 8.32 -5.02 1.52
CA LEU A 109 9.69 -4.58 1.75
C LEU A 109 9.77 -3.93 3.12
N LEU A 110 10.68 -4.42 3.97
CA LEU A 110 10.94 -3.86 5.29
C LEU A 110 12.37 -3.32 5.35
N GLY A 111 12.54 -2.15 5.94
CA GLY A 111 13.87 -1.57 6.03
C GLY A 111 13.97 -0.33 6.89
N GLU A 112 15.19 0.07 7.15
CA GLU A 112 15.52 1.26 7.92
C GLU A 112 15.97 2.39 7.01
N ASN A 113 15.81 3.62 7.48
CA ASN A 113 16.32 4.79 6.77
C ASN A 113 17.85 4.75 6.71
N ILE A 114 18.41 5.03 5.54
CA ILE A 114 19.86 5.20 5.37
C ILE A 114 20.23 6.68 5.20
N VAL A 115 19.25 7.50 4.94
CA VAL A 115 19.40 8.95 4.83
C VAL A 115 18.23 9.66 5.48
#